data_f0ee4d6b33b469be178bcf0e6c49bd3e
#
_entry.id   f0ee4d6b33b469be178bcf0e6c49bd3e
#
_cell.length_a   1.000
_cell.length_b   1.000
_cell.length_c   1.000
_cell.angle_alpha   90.00
_cell.angle_beta   90.00
_cell.angle_gamma   90.00
#
_symmetry.space_group_name_H-M   'P 1'
#
loop_
_entity.id
_entity.type
_entity.pdbx_description
1 polymer ?
#
loop_
_entity_poly.entity_id
_entity_poly.type
_entity_poly.pdbx_seq_one_letter_code
_entity_poly.pdbx_strand_id
1 'polypeptide(L)'
;SMKLDKEMLWSTLSRFGAGRLTASGYPGESAGMLPPFQGWRPIGQATMAYGYGLSMTPLQLAQAYAVLAGDGLSRPISRVRVDKPSIARRVVGPETARNVVAMLETVVTSEGTGIKANVTGYRVAGKTGTARKVAAGGYAQDRHTAVFAGLVPATAPRLVIVVVVDEPKGGAYYGGDVAAPVFSAVAAGALRILAVPPDAPDPVADRPLTKLASSSP
;
A
#
# COMPACT_ATOMS: atom_id res chain seq x y z
N SER A 1 -11.08 13.95 -8.22
CA SER A 1 -12.04 13.96 -7.08
C SER A 1 -13.21 14.90 -7.34
N MET A 2 -12.99 16.11 -7.83
CA MET A 2 -14.05 17.08 -8.08
C MET A 2 -15.07 16.67 -9.16
N LYS A 3 -14.75 15.67 -9.97
CA LYS A 3 -15.69 15.05 -10.93
C LYS A 3 -16.57 13.96 -10.31
N LEU A 4 -16.26 13.50 -9.09
CA LEU A 4 -17.03 12.51 -8.38
C LEU A 4 -18.00 13.19 -7.43
N ASP A 5 -19.16 12.57 -7.24
CA ASP A 5 -20.05 12.95 -6.15
C ASP A 5 -19.40 12.68 -4.78
N LYS A 6 -19.67 13.54 -3.81
CA LYS A 6 -19.13 13.43 -2.43
C LYS A 6 -19.51 12.11 -1.77
N GLU A 7 -20.74 11.68 -1.96
CA GLU A 7 -21.25 10.42 -1.41
C GLU A 7 -20.53 9.22 -2.02
N MET A 8 -20.28 9.24 -3.33
CA MET A 8 -19.54 8.20 -4.03
C MET A 8 -18.10 8.08 -3.49
N LEU A 9 -17.42 9.21 -3.29
CA LEU A 9 -16.06 9.23 -2.73
C LEU A 9 -16.08 8.70 -1.28
N TRP A 10 -16.99 9.20 -0.45
CA TRP A 10 -17.14 8.77 0.94
C TRP A 10 -17.47 7.28 1.06
N SER A 11 -18.44 6.81 0.28
CA SER A 11 -18.85 5.39 0.29
C SER A 11 -17.72 4.48 -0.15
N THR A 12 -16.92 4.90 -1.13
CA THR A 12 -15.74 4.14 -1.56
C THR A 12 -14.72 4.03 -0.43
N LEU A 13 -14.33 5.14 0.20
CA LEU A 13 -13.41 5.13 1.33
C LEU A 13 -13.92 4.25 2.48
N SER A 14 -15.21 4.39 2.83
CA SER A 14 -15.85 3.60 3.88
C SER A 14 -15.91 2.09 3.54
N ARG A 15 -16.12 1.72 2.27
CA ARG A 15 -16.13 0.32 1.81
C ARG A 15 -14.75 -0.31 1.91
N PHE A 16 -13.69 0.46 1.74
CA PHE A 16 -12.29 0.04 1.95
C PHE A 16 -11.86 0.03 3.42
N GLY A 17 -12.73 0.45 4.35
CA GLY A 17 -12.50 0.33 5.79
C GLY A 17 -12.19 1.63 6.52
N ALA A 18 -12.11 2.78 5.84
CA ALA A 18 -11.90 4.07 6.51
C ALA A 18 -13.06 4.37 7.47
N GLY A 19 -12.74 4.84 8.67
CA GLY A 19 -13.71 5.19 9.70
C GLY A 19 -14.40 3.98 10.38
N ARG A 20 -13.85 2.76 10.22
CA ARG A 20 -14.42 1.52 10.80
C ARG A 20 -13.36 0.71 11.53
N LEU A 21 -13.74 0.05 12.62
CA LEU A 21 -12.88 -0.95 13.26
C LEU A 21 -12.59 -2.10 12.28
N THR A 22 -11.37 -2.63 12.32
CA THR A 22 -10.98 -3.80 11.50
C THR A 22 -11.52 -5.10 12.07
N ALA A 23 -12.05 -5.06 13.29
CA ALA A 23 -12.51 -6.22 14.07
C ALA A 23 -11.39 -7.26 14.29
N SER A 24 -10.15 -6.81 14.43
CA SER A 24 -9.00 -7.67 14.73
C SER A 24 -9.06 -8.35 16.10
N GLY A 25 -9.96 -7.88 16.97
CA GLY A 25 -10.06 -8.32 18.36
C GLY A 25 -8.92 -7.82 19.26
N TYR A 26 -8.14 -6.82 18.79
CA TYR A 26 -7.11 -6.21 19.62
C TYR A 26 -7.72 -5.15 20.55
N PRO A 27 -7.46 -5.18 21.86
CA PRO A 27 -7.95 -4.18 22.79
C PRO A 27 -7.46 -2.77 22.41
N GLY A 28 -8.35 -1.79 22.44
CA GLY A 28 -8.00 -0.40 22.13
C GLY A 28 -7.85 -0.09 20.64
N GLU A 29 -8.38 -0.94 19.76
CA GLU A 29 -8.37 -0.67 18.31
C GLU A 29 -9.10 0.66 18.00
N SER A 30 -8.48 1.51 17.17
CA SER A 30 -9.07 2.77 16.71
C SER A 30 -9.78 2.58 15.38
N ALA A 31 -10.96 3.19 15.23
CA ALA A 31 -11.67 3.27 13.95
C ALA A 31 -11.07 4.29 12.99
N GLY A 32 -10.08 5.10 13.42
CA GLY A 32 -9.68 6.26 12.66
C GLY A 32 -10.82 7.28 12.54
N MET A 33 -10.77 8.12 11.50
CA MET A 33 -11.78 9.15 11.27
C MET A 33 -12.10 9.27 9.78
N LEU A 34 -13.37 9.18 9.42
CA LEU A 34 -13.90 9.53 8.11
C LEU A 34 -15.13 10.44 8.32
N PRO A 35 -14.96 11.77 8.23
CA PRO A 35 -16.07 12.70 8.45
C PRO A 35 -17.23 12.46 7.50
N PRO A 36 -18.48 12.72 7.92
CA PRO A 36 -19.66 12.59 7.04
C PRO A 36 -19.56 13.54 5.83
N PHE A 37 -19.87 13.04 4.64
CA PHE A 37 -19.71 13.77 3.38
C PHE A 37 -20.61 15.01 3.27
N GLN A 38 -21.73 15.05 4.01
CA GLN A 38 -22.67 16.18 4.03
C GLN A 38 -21.99 17.47 4.48
N GLY A 39 -21.01 17.38 5.39
CA GLY A 39 -20.25 18.52 5.89
C GLY A 39 -19.06 18.93 5.01
N TRP A 40 -18.77 18.25 3.90
CA TRP A 40 -17.61 18.56 3.08
C TRP A 40 -17.82 19.82 2.24
N ARG A 41 -16.93 20.79 2.42
CA ARG A 41 -16.77 21.92 1.48
C ARG A 41 -16.00 21.44 0.24
N PRO A 42 -16.05 22.16 -0.90
CA PRO A 42 -15.30 21.77 -2.10
C PRO A 42 -13.82 21.50 -1.84
N ILE A 43 -13.16 22.36 -1.06
CA ILE A 43 -11.76 22.16 -0.67
C ILE A 43 -11.56 20.89 0.16
N GLY A 44 -12.48 20.57 1.06
CA GLY A 44 -12.44 19.33 1.84
C GLY A 44 -12.56 18.08 0.97
N GLN A 45 -13.45 18.08 -0.03
CA GLN A 45 -13.56 17.01 -1.00
C GLN A 45 -12.27 16.86 -1.83
N ALA A 46 -11.67 17.96 -2.24
CA ALA A 46 -10.42 17.94 -2.98
C ALA A 46 -9.28 17.34 -2.15
N THR A 47 -9.14 17.78 -0.88
CA THR A 47 -8.08 17.31 0.02
C THR A 47 -8.28 15.86 0.47
N MET A 48 -9.52 15.42 0.64
CA MET A 48 -9.87 14.02 0.97
C MET A 48 -9.34 13.04 -0.08
N ALA A 49 -9.31 13.44 -1.35
CA ALA A 49 -8.87 12.59 -2.44
C ALA A 49 -7.38 12.20 -2.40
N TYR A 50 -6.56 12.94 -1.67
CA TYR A 50 -5.15 12.64 -1.47
C TYR A 50 -4.78 12.42 0.01
N GLY A 51 -5.78 12.14 0.85
CA GLY A 51 -5.59 11.63 2.20
C GLY A 51 -5.58 12.65 3.33
N TYR A 52 -5.91 13.92 3.07
CA TYR A 52 -6.10 14.89 4.15
C TYR A 52 -7.58 14.95 4.57
N GLY A 53 -7.80 15.22 5.86
CA GLY A 53 -9.15 15.30 6.43
C GLY A 53 -9.75 13.94 6.85
N LEU A 54 -8.98 12.86 6.73
CA LEU A 54 -9.30 11.54 7.28
C LEU A 54 -8.11 11.02 8.09
N SER A 55 -8.34 10.03 8.94
CA SER A 55 -7.27 9.26 9.58
C SER A 55 -7.56 7.78 9.49
N MET A 56 -6.51 6.98 9.26
CA MET A 56 -6.56 5.53 9.20
C MET A 56 -5.43 4.93 10.03
N THR A 57 -5.69 3.81 10.67
CA THR A 57 -4.64 3.02 11.32
C THR A 57 -3.82 2.28 10.25
N PRO A 58 -2.56 1.91 10.53
CA PRO A 58 -1.77 1.06 9.62
C PRO A 58 -2.49 -0.25 9.27
N LEU A 59 -3.26 -0.83 10.20
CA LEU A 59 -4.01 -2.06 9.98
C LEU A 59 -5.20 -1.86 9.02
N GLN A 60 -5.92 -0.73 9.13
CA GLN A 60 -6.96 -0.37 8.16
C GLN A 60 -6.38 -0.18 6.76
N LEU A 61 -5.22 0.47 6.66
CA LEU A 61 -4.53 0.65 5.38
C LEU A 61 -4.08 -0.69 4.81
N ALA A 62 -3.51 -1.58 5.62
CA ALA A 62 -3.17 -2.94 5.20
C ALA A 62 -4.41 -3.72 4.73
N GLN A 63 -5.54 -3.60 5.42
CA GLN A 63 -6.80 -4.23 5.00
C GLN A 63 -7.29 -3.68 3.66
N ALA A 64 -7.19 -2.38 3.42
CA ALA A 64 -7.54 -1.78 2.13
C ALA A 64 -6.67 -2.33 0.98
N TYR A 65 -5.37 -2.48 1.20
CA TYR A 65 -4.47 -3.12 0.23
C TYR A 65 -4.76 -4.62 0.06
N ALA A 66 -5.15 -5.32 1.15
CA ALA A 66 -5.55 -6.72 1.07
C ALA A 66 -6.82 -6.92 0.22
N VAL A 67 -7.72 -5.93 0.17
CA VAL A 67 -8.87 -5.94 -0.78
C VAL A 67 -8.38 -5.93 -2.22
N LEU A 68 -7.39 -5.10 -2.56
CA LEU A 68 -6.81 -5.05 -3.90
C LEU A 68 -6.09 -6.36 -4.23
N ALA A 69 -5.28 -6.86 -3.28
CA ALA A 69 -4.57 -8.14 -3.39
C ALA A 69 -5.50 -9.36 -3.54
N GLY A 70 -6.74 -9.25 -3.06
CA GLY A 70 -7.77 -10.30 -3.10
C GLY A 70 -8.83 -10.07 -4.19
N ASP A 71 -8.46 -9.51 -5.33
CA ASP A 71 -9.39 -9.25 -6.46
C ASP A 71 -10.63 -8.45 -6.06
N GLY A 72 -10.47 -7.52 -5.14
CA GLY A 72 -11.56 -6.66 -4.66
C GLY A 72 -12.46 -7.28 -3.59
N LEU A 73 -12.02 -8.36 -2.95
CA LEU A 73 -12.71 -9.02 -1.86
C LEU A 73 -12.10 -8.63 -0.51
N SER A 74 -12.93 -8.11 0.40
CA SER A 74 -12.58 -7.94 1.81
C SER A 74 -12.85 -9.21 2.59
N ARG A 75 -11.88 -9.63 3.39
CA ARG A 75 -12.01 -10.73 4.36
C ARG A 75 -11.81 -10.20 5.78
N PRO A 76 -12.45 -10.78 6.79
CA PRO A 76 -12.15 -10.49 8.19
C PRO A 76 -10.66 -10.73 8.50
N ILE A 77 -10.10 -9.86 9.33
CA ILE A 77 -8.74 -10.03 9.83
C ILE A 77 -8.76 -11.09 10.95
N SER A 78 -7.77 -11.98 10.93
CA SER A 78 -7.51 -12.90 12.02
C SER A 78 -6.04 -12.82 12.44
N ARG A 79 -5.79 -12.79 13.75
CA ARG A 79 -4.45 -12.85 14.35
C ARG A 79 -4.01 -14.29 14.63
N VAL A 80 -4.90 -15.23 14.45
CA VAL A 80 -4.65 -16.67 14.59
C VAL A 80 -4.93 -17.37 13.26
N ARG A 81 -4.32 -18.53 13.09
CA ARG A 81 -4.62 -19.38 11.94
C ARG A 81 -6.10 -19.77 11.96
N VAL A 82 -6.75 -19.67 10.82
CA VAL A 82 -8.13 -20.12 10.62
C VAL A 82 -8.15 -21.29 9.64
N ASP A 83 -8.88 -22.35 10.02
CA ASP A 83 -8.93 -23.56 9.20
C ASP A 83 -9.96 -23.43 8.05
N LYS A 84 -10.96 -22.57 8.23
CA LYS A 84 -12.00 -22.32 7.22
C LYS A 84 -11.96 -20.86 6.78
N PRO A 85 -11.91 -20.58 5.45
CA PRO A 85 -11.98 -19.22 4.96
C PRO A 85 -13.26 -18.53 5.43
N SER A 86 -13.14 -17.31 5.95
CA SER A 86 -14.28 -16.48 6.29
C SER A 86 -15.03 -16.03 5.03
N ILE A 87 -16.33 -15.73 5.19
CA ILE A 87 -17.13 -15.16 4.10
C ILE A 87 -16.52 -13.83 3.66
N ALA A 88 -16.17 -13.75 2.38
CA ALA A 88 -15.62 -12.55 1.78
C ALA A 88 -16.75 -11.62 1.29
N ARG A 89 -16.55 -10.31 1.43
CA ARG A 89 -17.45 -9.28 0.94
C ARG A 89 -16.84 -8.54 -0.25
N ARG A 90 -17.60 -8.42 -1.34
CA ARG A 90 -17.17 -7.64 -2.52
C ARG A 90 -17.12 -6.14 -2.17
N VAL A 91 -15.95 -5.52 -2.38
CA VAL A 91 -15.72 -4.08 -2.21
C VAL A 91 -15.68 -3.40 -3.58
N VAL A 92 -14.91 -3.95 -4.51
CA VAL A 92 -14.84 -3.49 -5.91
C VAL A 92 -14.80 -4.69 -6.85
N GLY A 93 -15.04 -4.45 -8.13
CA GLY A 93 -14.90 -5.49 -9.16
C GLY A 93 -13.47 -6.01 -9.27
N PRO A 94 -13.28 -7.28 -9.68
CA PRO A 94 -11.94 -7.86 -9.81
C PRO A 94 -11.08 -7.14 -10.85
N GLU A 95 -11.67 -6.74 -11.95
CA GLU A 95 -10.97 -5.96 -12.99
C GLU A 95 -10.49 -4.61 -12.44
N THR A 96 -11.34 -3.88 -11.71
CA THR A 96 -10.95 -2.63 -11.05
C THR A 96 -9.79 -2.84 -10.09
N ALA A 97 -9.83 -3.90 -9.28
CA ALA A 97 -8.74 -4.21 -8.36
C ALA A 97 -7.43 -4.46 -9.10
N ARG A 98 -7.44 -5.29 -10.15
CA ARG A 98 -6.25 -5.57 -10.98
C ARG A 98 -5.71 -4.32 -11.67
N ASN A 99 -6.59 -3.48 -12.23
CA ASN A 99 -6.18 -2.22 -12.86
C ASN A 99 -5.50 -1.29 -11.86
N VAL A 100 -6.02 -1.19 -10.63
CA VAL A 100 -5.37 -0.39 -9.56
C VAL A 100 -4.02 -0.98 -9.18
N VAL A 101 -3.89 -2.32 -9.04
CA VAL A 101 -2.60 -2.96 -8.77
C VAL A 101 -1.59 -2.65 -9.88
N ALA A 102 -1.97 -2.74 -11.14
CA ALA A 102 -1.10 -2.39 -12.27
C ALA A 102 -0.66 -0.91 -12.22
N MET A 103 -1.55 0.01 -11.84
CA MET A 103 -1.18 1.41 -11.62
C MET A 103 -0.20 1.57 -10.43
N LEU A 104 -0.36 0.78 -9.37
CA LEU A 104 0.52 0.84 -8.19
C LEU A 104 1.92 0.27 -8.49
N GLU A 105 2.07 -0.61 -9.48
CA GLU A 105 3.39 -1.10 -9.92
C GLU A 105 4.23 0.02 -10.53
N THR A 106 3.62 0.98 -11.24
CA THR A 106 4.36 2.10 -11.84
C THR A 106 5.05 3.00 -10.80
N VAL A 107 4.60 2.97 -9.54
CA VAL A 107 5.21 3.74 -8.44
C VAL A 107 6.61 3.22 -8.09
N VAL A 108 6.89 1.95 -8.35
CA VAL A 108 8.17 1.28 -7.99
C VAL A 108 9.14 1.23 -9.16
N THR A 109 8.83 1.93 -10.25
CA THR A 109 9.74 2.09 -11.40
C THR A 109 10.76 3.21 -11.16
N SER A 110 11.74 3.36 -12.08
CA SER A 110 12.74 4.42 -12.04
C SER A 110 12.16 5.84 -12.06
N GLU A 111 10.98 6.01 -12.65
CA GLU A 111 10.27 7.30 -12.72
C GLU A 111 9.28 7.49 -11.56
N GLY A 112 9.07 6.44 -10.77
CA GLY A 112 8.12 6.44 -9.66
C GLY A 112 8.72 6.95 -8.36
N THR A 113 7.84 7.33 -7.43
CA THR A 113 8.23 7.86 -6.11
C THR A 113 8.68 6.78 -5.13
N GLY A 114 8.51 5.51 -5.46
CA GLY A 114 8.74 4.37 -4.56
C GLY A 114 9.81 3.40 -5.03
N ILE A 115 10.74 3.79 -5.91
CA ILE A 115 11.76 2.91 -6.47
C ILE A 115 12.56 2.13 -5.41
N LYS A 116 12.78 2.74 -4.23
CA LYS A 116 13.48 2.08 -3.11
C LYS A 116 12.68 0.95 -2.44
N ALA A 117 11.41 0.75 -2.83
CA ALA A 117 10.61 -0.40 -2.40
C ALA A 117 10.83 -1.63 -3.29
N ASN A 118 11.64 -1.54 -4.33
CA ASN A 118 11.91 -2.66 -5.22
C ASN A 118 12.48 -3.86 -4.46
N VAL A 119 12.04 -5.06 -4.82
CA VAL A 119 12.50 -6.33 -4.27
C VAL A 119 13.01 -7.18 -5.44
N THR A 120 14.29 -7.51 -5.43
CA THR A 120 14.93 -8.27 -6.51
C THR A 120 14.19 -9.58 -6.77
N GLY A 121 13.84 -9.84 -8.02
CA GLY A 121 13.10 -11.03 -8.46
C GLY A 121 11.59 -10.94 -8.26
N TYR A 122 11.06 -9.84 -7.74
CA TYR A 122 9.61 -9.69 -7.50
C TYR A 122 9.05 -8.40 -8.06
N ARG A 123 7.85 -8.48 -8.61
CA ARG A 123 7.05 -7.32 -8.96
C ARG A 123 6.39 -6.78 -7.69
N VAL A 124 6.55 -5.49 -7.45
CA VAL A 124 6.00 -4.80 -6.27
C VAL A 124 4.99 -3.76 -6.72
N ALA A 125 3.82 -3.74 -6.08
CA ALA A 125 2.82 -2.69 -6.26
C ALA A 125 2.64 -1.94 -4.95
N GLY A 126 2.72 -0.60 -4.96
CA GLY A 126 2.62 0.18 -3.73
C GLY A 126 2.51 1.68 -3.94
N LYS A 127 2.41 2.41 -2.83
CA LYS A 127 2.33 3.88 -2.84
C LYS A 127 3.05 4.47 -1.66
N THR A 128 3.81 5.51 -1.93
CA THR A 128 4.40 6.39 -0.93
C THR A 128 3.37 7.36 -0.37
N GLY A 129 3.49 7.70 0.89
CA GLY A 129 2.75 8.77 1.54
C GLY A 129 3.68 9.62 2.41
N THR A 130 3.42 10.92 2.47
CA THR A 130 4.11 11.83 3.38
C THR A 130 3.10 12.84 3.87
N ALA A 131 2.73 12.72 5.13
CA ALA A 131 1.75 13.61 5.76
C ALA A 131 2.44 14.52 6.78
N ARG A 132 2.02 15.79 6.83
CA ARG A 132 2.41 16.69 7.91
C ARG A 132 1.56 16.41 9.14
N LYS A 133 2.18 16.40 10.31
CA LYS A 133 1.46 16.21 11.57
C LYS A 133 0.67 17.47 11.93
N VAL A 134 -0.47 17.26 12.57
CA VAL A 134 -1.27 18.36 13.12
C VAL A 134 -0.59 18.89 14.39
N ALA A 135 -0.53 20.20 14.53
CA ALA A 135 -0.02 20.91 15.68
C ALA A 135 -1.01 22.02 16.13
N ALA A 136 -0.76 22.63 17.26
CA ALA A 136 -1.53 23.79 17.69
C ALA A 136 -1.43 24.89 16.62
N GLY A 137 -2.57 25.28 16.05
CA GLY A 137 -2.63 26.29 14.98
C GLY A 137 -2.55 25.76 13.55
N GLY A 138 -2.48 24.45 13.29
CA GLY A 138 -2.51 23.89 11.95
C GLY A 138 -1.54 22.75 11.73
N TYR A 139 -0.95 22.64 10.53
CA TYR A 139 0.03 21.62 10.20
C TYR A 139 1.45 22.06 10.58
N ALA A 140 2.19 21.20 11.30
CA ALA A 140 3.60 21.41 11.58
C ALA A 140 4.42 21.46 10.27
N GLN A 141 5.41 22.36 10.22
CA GLN A 141 6.25 22.48 9.02
C GLN A 141 7.38 21.44 8.97
N ASP A 142 7.83 20.98 10.14
CA ASP A 142 9.01 20.16 10.37
C ASP A 142 8.70 18.74 10.87
N ARG A 143 7.43 18.43 11.15
CA ARG A 143 7.02 17.11 11.64
C ARG A 143 6.19 16.37 10.61
N HIS A 144 6.70 15.23 10.18
CA HIS A 144 6.11 14.41 9.12
C HIS A 144 5.89 12.98 9.59
N THR A 145 4.92 12.34 8.98
CA THR A 145 4.75 10.89 9.02
C THR A 145 4.98 10.36 7.62
N ALA A 146 6.01 9.54 7.46
CA ALA A 146 6.38 8.91 6.20
C ALA A 146 5.78 7.51 6.12
N VAL A 147 5.15 7.18 4.99
CA VAL A 147 4.44 5.91 4.81
C VAL A 147 4.84 5.28 3.48
N PHE A 148 4.97 3.96 3.48
CA PHE A 148 4.88 3.14 2.29
C PHE A 148 3.92 1.98 2.54
N ALA A 149 2.93 1.83 1.68
CA ALA A 149 2.02 0.68 1.69
C ALA A 149 2.15 -0.06 0.35
N GLY A 150 2.29 -1.38 0.39
CA GLY A 150 2.45 -2.16 -0.81
C GLY A 150 2.07 -3.62 -0.63
N LEU A 151 1.98 -4.30 -1.76
CA LEU A 151 1.74 -5.73 -1.88
C LEU A 151 2.81 -6.38 -2.76
N VAL A 152 3.13 -7.62 -2.48
CA VAL A 152 4.18 -8.40 -3.16
C VAL A 152 3.92 -9.91 -3.03
N PRO A 153 4.16 -10.74 -4.06
CA PRO A 153 4.35 -10.38 -5.47
C PRO A 153 3.12 -9.67 -6.05
N ALA A 154 3.27 -8.83 -7.08
CA ALA A 154 2.13 -8.09 -7.63
C ALA A 154 1.20 -9.00 -8.47
N THR A 155 1.73 -10.05 -9.09
CA THR A 155 0.95 -10.98 -9.94
C THR A 155 0.06 -11.91 -9.13
N ALA A 156 0.55 -12.37 -7.97
CA ALA A 156 -0.17 -13.25 -7.05
C ALA A 156 0.14 -12.88 -5.60
N PRO A 157 -0.48 -11.81 -5.07
CA PRO A 157 -0.10 -11.21 -3.80
C PRO A 157 -0.14 -12.19 -2.62
N ARG A 158 0.96 -12.29 -1.91
CA ARG A 158 1.12 -13.11 -0.71
C ARG A 158 1.31 -12.27 0.55
N LEU A 159 1.84 -11.07 0.39
CA LEU A 159 2.09 -10.15 1.49
C LEU A 159 1.51 -8.78 1.16
N VAL A 160 0.92 -8.16 2.16
CA VAL A 160 0.65 -6.73 2.23
C VAL A 160 1.45 -6.19 3.39
N ILE A 161 2.27 -5.17 3.14
CA ILE A 161 3.14 -4.57 4.15
C ILE A 161 2.89 -3.07 4.16
N VAL A 162 2.69 -2.52 5.36
CA VAL A 162 2.57 -1.08 5.59
C VAL A 162 3.69 -0.67 6.55
N VAL A 163 4.49 0.26 6.11
CA VAL A 163 5.58 0.86 6.91
C VAL A 163 5.20 2.29 7.23
N VAL A 164 5.21 2.63 8.50
CA VAL A 164 4.98 3.99 9.00
C VAL A 164 6.19 4.41 9.81
N VAL A 165 6.82 5.50 9.42
CA VAL A 165 7.91 6.12 10.15
C VAL A 165 7.44 7.47 10.67
N ASP A 166 7.28 7.56 11.97
CA ASP A 166 6.80 8.76 12.63
C ASP A 166 7.97 9.68 12.98
N GLU A 167 7.90 10.94 12.53
CA GLU A 167 8.93 11.95 12.74
C GLU A 167 10.35 11.46 12.38
N PRO A 168 10.59 11.04 11.13
CA PRO A 168 11.91 10.56 10.74
C PRO A 168 12.98 11.62 11.01
N LYS A 169 14.13 11.16 11.51
CA LYS A 169 15.28 12.00 11.81
C LYS A 169 16.33 11.87 10.69
N GLY A 170 17.24 12.83 10.56
CA GLY A 170 18.35 12.74 9.61
C GLY A 170 18.12 13.45 8.26
N GLY A 171 17.15 14.36 8.17
CA GLY A 171 16.94 15.24 7.00
C GLY A 171 16.03 14.67 5.92
N ALA A 172 15.94 13.34 5.74
CA ALA A 172 15.01 12.72 4.82
C ALA A 172 13.64 12.48 5.53
N TYR A 173 12.54 12.83 4.87
CA TYR A 173 11.19 12.68 5.43
C TYR A 173 10.16 12.14 4.43
N TYR A 174 10.53 11.99 3.17
CA TYR A 174 9.61 11.41 2.17
C TYR A 174 9.45 9.91 2.37
N GLY A 175 8.21 9.42 2.20
CA GLY A 175 7.91 7.99 2.32
C GLY A 175 8.74 7.10 1.38
N GLY A 176 9.07 7.60 0.19
CA GLY A 176 9.97 6.93 -0.76
C GLY A 176 11.41 6.80 -0.27
N ASP A 177 11.86 7.70 0.61
CA ASP A 177 13.23 7.71 1.11
C ASP A 177 13.41 6.94 2.40
N VAL A 178 12.42 6.98 3.29
CA VAL A 178 12.57 6.40 4.64
C VAL A 178 11.70 5.15 4.88
N ALA A 179 10.51 5.06 4.28
CA ALA A 179 9.62 3.91 4.47
C ALA A 179 9.80 2.83 3.39
N ALA A 180 10.03 3.22 2.14
CA ALA A 180 10.18 2.28 1.02
C ALA A 180 11.39 1.33 1.18
N PRO A 181 12.59 1.75 1.64
CA PRO A 181 13.69 0.82 1.90
C PRO A 181 13.37 -0.22 2.97
N VAL A 182 12.64 0.18 4.01
CA VAL A 182 12.20 -0.74 5.08
C VAL A 182 11.23 -1.77 4.53
N PHE A 183 10.27 -1.33 3.69
CA PHE A 183 9.37 -2.25 2.99
C PHE A 183 10.16 -3.28 2.19
N SER A 184 11.12 -2.85 1.38
CA SER A 184 11.96 -3.73 0.54
C SER A 184 12.68 -4.79 1.38
N ALA A 185 13.34 -4.38 2.46
CA ALA A 185 14.09 -5.28 3.34
C ALA A 185 13.17 -6.31 4.03
N VAL A 186 12.03 -5.87 4.56
CA VAL A 186 11.05 -6.75 5.21
C VAL A 186 10.42 -7.71 4.20
N ALA A 187 10.03 -7.22 3.02
CA ALA A 187 9.44 -8.03 1.97
C ALA A 187 10.40 -9.13 1.49
N ALA A 188 11.66 -8.78 1.19
CA ALA A 188 12.68 -9.75 0.76
C ALA A 188 12.90 -10.85 1.81
N GLY A 189 13.00 -10.49 3.09
CA GLY A 189 13.14 -11.45 4.17
C GLY A 189 11.93 -12.38 4.32
N ALA A 190 10.72 -11.80 4.30
CA ALA A 190 9.48 -12.54 4.48
C ALA A 190 9.18 -13.49 3.29
N LEU A 191 9.39 -13.04 2.05
CA LEU A 191 9.19 -13.87 0.85
C LEU A 191 10.11 -15.09 0.85
N ARG A 192 11.36 -14.90 1.29
CA ARG A 192 12.33 -16.00 1.44
C ARG A 192 11.89 -17.00 2.51
N ILE A 193 11.47 -16.53 3.69
CA ILE A 193 11.01 -17.39 4.79
C ILE A 193 9.76 -18.17 4.37
N LEU A 194 8.86 -17.55 3.61
CA LEU A 194 7.63 -18.15 3.14
C LEU A 194 7.81 -19.01 1.87
N ALA A 195 9.04 -19.10 1.35
CA ALA A 195 9.39 -19.82 0.11
C ALA A 195 8.47 -19.42 -1.06
N VAL A 196 8.17 -18.11 -1.19
CA VAL A 196 7.35 -17.59 -2.30
C VAL A 196 8.24 -17.51 -3.55
N PRO A 197 7.85 -18.13 -4.69
CA PRO A 197 8.64 -18.04 -5.91
C PRO A 197 8.64 -16.62 -6.48
N PRO A 198 9.75 -16.18 -7.13
CA PRO A 198 9.82 -14.92 -7.86
C PRO A 198 8.76 -14.84 -8.96
N ASP A 199 8.27 -13.62 -9.24
CA ASP A 199 7.29 -13.32 -10.30
C ASP A 199 7.79 -12.27 -11.33
N ALA A 200 8.96 -11.69 -11.09
CA ALA A 200 9.64 -10.84 -12.07
C ALA A 200 10.52 -11.68 -13.01
N PRO A 201 10.67 -11.28 -14.28
CA PRO A 201 11.63 -11.92 -15.18
C PRO A 201 13.04 -11.85 -14.57
N ASP A 202 13.77 -12.96 -14.67
CA ASP A 202 15.17 -12.98 -14.25
C ASP A 202 16.00 -12.11 -15.23
N PRO A 203 16.61 -11.01 -14.79
CA PRO A 203 17.42 -10.17 -15.67
C PRO A 203 18.64 -10.91 -16.25
N VAL A 204 18.96 -12.10 -15.71
CA VAL A 204 20.04 -12.98 -16.23
C VAL A 204 19.53 -13.92 -17.30
N ALA A 205 18.27 -14.34 -17.24
CA ALA A 205 17.68 -15.27 -18.23
C ALA A 205 17.53 -14.62 -19.63
N ASP A 206 17.44 -13.30 -19.69
CA ASP A 206 17.33 -12.54 -20.95
C ASP A 206 18.69 -12.12 -21.54
N ARG A 207 19.82 -12.52 -20.93
CA ARG A 207 21.12 -12.33 -21.58
C ARG A 207 21.25 -13.33 -22.70
N PRO A 208 21.39 -12.89 -23.98
CA PRO A 208 21.75 -13.81 -25.07
C PRO A 208 23.04 -14.50 -24.67
N LEU A 209 23.03 -15.83 -24.71
CA LEU A 209 24.23 -16.64 -24.53
C LEU A 209 25.24 -16.17 -25.58
N THR A 210 26.14 -15.30 -25.20
CA THR A 210 27.28 -14.90 -26.04
C THR A 210 28.03 -16.19 -26.30
N LYS A 211 27.98 -16.67 -27.54
CA LYS A 211 28.78 -17.81 -28.00
C LYS A 211 30.20 -17.56 -27.57
N LEU A 212 30.72 -18.33 -26.65
CA LEU A 212 32.13 -18.49 -26.42
C LEU A 212 32.72 -18.89 -27.76
N ALA A 213 33.29 -17.89 -28.45
CA ALA A 213 34.09 -18.17 -29.63
C ALA A 213 35.21 -19.10 -29.19
N SER A 214 35.15 -20.33 -29.66
CA SER A 214 36.26 -21.28 -29.60
C SER A 214 37.40 -20.68 -30.41
N SER A 215 38.32 -20.00 -29.74
CA SER A 215 39.66 -19.81 -30.27
C SER A 215 40.41 -21.13 -30.05
N SER A 216 40.43 -21.98 -31.07
CA SER A 216 41.41 -23.00 -31.16
C SER A 216 42.61 -22.50 -31.98
N PRO A 217 43.86 -22.84 -31.59
CA PRO A 217 45.09 -22.38 -32.18
C PRO A 217 45.32 -22.89 -33.59
#